data_38190c22649be3237d3ade588eb79dc9
#
_entry.id   38190c22649be3237d3ade588eb79dc9
#
_cell.length_a   1.000
_cell.length_b   1.000
_cell.length_c   1.000
_cell.angle_alpha   90.00
_cell.angle_beta   90.00
_cell.angle_gamma   90.00
#
_symmetry.space_group_name_H-M   'P 1'
#
loop_
_entity.id
_entity.type
_entity.pdbx_description
1 polymer ?
#
loop_
_entity_poly.entity_id
_entity_poly.type
_entity_poly.pdbx_seq_one_letter_code
_entity_poly.pdbx_strand_id
1 'polypeptide(L)'
;MQIGKALNNRLHKFDNQIKPRNMNLSDRLNRLSPSATLAMSQKSAELKAQGIDVINLSVGEPDFNTPDHIKEAAIQAIHDNYSRYSPVAGYPALREAIVRKLKNENGLDYTAAQISVSNGAKQSVCNAVMSLVIDGDDVINPAP
;
A
#
# COMPACT_ATOMS: atom_id res chain seq x y z
N MET A 1 -22.65 2.30 -39.88
CA MET A 1 -23.54 2.10 -38.71
C MET A 1 -23.86 0.62 -38.40
N GLN A 2 -23.34 -0.37 -39.14
CA GLN A 2 -23.57 -1.81 -38.87
C GLN A 2 -22.47 -2.51 -38.05
N ILE A 3 -21.25 -1.99 -38.02
CA ILE A 3 -20.12 -2.63 -37.31
C ILE A 3 -20.26 -2.52 -35.77
N GLY A 4 -20.83 -1.42 -35.26
CA GLY A 4 -21.04 -1.24 -33.81
C GLY A 4 -22.08 -2.18 -33.19
N LYS A 5 -23.12 -2.57 -33.94
CA LYS A 5 -24.14 -3.52 -33.46
C LYS A 5 -23.62 -4.96 -33.40
N ALA A 6 -22.72 -5.35 -34.30
CA ALA A 6 -22.13 -6.69 -34.31
C ALA A 6 -21.11 -6.88 -33.17
N LEU A 7 -20.37 -5.83 -32.82
CA LEU A 7 -19.41 -5.86 -31.69
C LEU A 7 -20.14 -5.92 -30.35
N ASN A 8 -21.22 -5.13 -30.18
CA ASN A 8 -22.02 -5.14 -28.97
C ASN A 8 -22.73 -6.49 -28.72
N ASN A 9 -23.22 -7.14 -29.78
CA ASN A 9 -23.82 -8.47 -29.67
C ASN A 9 -22.79 -9.60 -29.37
N ARG A 10 -21.52 -9.41 -29.72
CA ARG A 10 -20.46 -10.35 -29.32
C ARG A 10 -20.08 -10.15 -27.86
N LEU A 11 -19.98 -8.94 -27.36
CA LEU A 11 -19.67 -8.64 -25.97
C LEU A 11 -20.79 -9.14 -25.04
N HIS A 12 -22.08 -8.94 -25.40
CA HIS A 12 -23.20 -9.48 -24.63
C HIS A 12 -23.30 -11.03 -24.63
N LYS A 13 -22.75 -11.71 -25.64
CA LYS A 13 -22.68 -13.19 -25.62
C LYS A 13 -21.57 -13.73 -24.71
N PHE A 14 -20.50 -12.96 -24.47
CA PHE A 14 -19.43 -13.35 -23.53
C PHE A 14 -19.87 -13.19 -22.07
N ASP A 15 -20.71 -12.20 -21.77
CA ASP A 15 -21.15 -11.88 -20.40
C ASP A 15 -22.10 -12.95 -19.82
N ASN A 16 -22.87 -13.63 -20.68
CA ASN A 16 -23.83 -14.66 -20.26
C ASN A 16 -23.24 -16.08 -20.09
N GLN A 17 -21.95 -16.28 -20.34
CA GLN A 17 -21.32 -17.60 -20.20
C GLN A 17 -20.41 -17.74 -18.97
N ILE A 18 -20.10 -16.65 -18.28
CA ILE A 18 -19.34 -16.69 -17.03
C ILE A 18 -20.35 -16.85 -15.88
N LYS A 19 -20.85 -18.06 -15.67
CA LYS A 19 -21.45 -18.37 -14.38
C LYS A 19 -20.39 -18.10 -13.30
N PRO A 20 -20.69 -17.34 -12.24
CA PRO A 20 -19.76 -17.18 -11.14
C PRO A 20 -19.41 -18.58 -10.62
N ARG A 21 -18.19 -19.05 -10.92
CA ARG A 21 -17.70 -20.25 -10.25
C ARG A 21 -17.62 -19.88 -8.78
N ASN A 22 -18.33 -20.62 -7.94
CA ASN A 22 -18.09 -20.55 -6.51
C ASN A 22 -16.61 -20.90 -6.29
N MET A 23 -15.77 -19.88 -6.22
CA MET A 23 -14.37 -20.07 -5.86
C MET A 23 -14.32 -20.34 -4.36
N ASN A 24 -13.89 -21.51 -4.00
CA ASN A 24 -13.55 -21.79 -2.62
C ASN A 24 -12.31 -20.98 -2.26
N LEU A 25 -12.46 -20.03 -1.36
CA LEU A 25 -11.33 -19.30 -0.80
C LEU A 25 -10.49 -20.24 0.07
N SER A 26 -9.20 -19.95 0.16
CA SER A 26 -8.31 -20.72 1.04
C SER A 26 -8.75 -20.57 2.50
N ASP A 27 -8.55 -21.63 3.31
CA ASP A 27 -8.85 -21.58 4.76
C ASP A 27 -8.12 -20.45 5.49
N ARG A 28 -6.97 -20.02 4.97
CA ARG A 28 -6.23 -18.86 5.49
C ARG A 28 -7.06 -17.59 5.35
N LEU A 29 -7.69 -17.36 4.20
CA LEU A 29 -8.55 -16.19 3.97
C LEU A 29 -9.83 -16.27 4.77
N ASN A 30 -10.41 -17.46 4.90
CA ASN A 30 -11.66 -17.68 5.68
C ASN A 30 -11.44 -17.41 7.18
N ARG A 31 -10.22 -17.53 7.68
CA ARG A 31 -9.85 -17.24 9.09
C ARG A 31 -9.49 -15.78 9.35
N LEU A 32 -9.28 -14.95 8.30
CA LEU A 32 -8.98 -13.54 8.48
C LEU A 32 -10.24 -12.77 8.87
N SER A 33 -10.15 -12.04 9.98
CA SER A 33 -11.16 -11.05 10.33
C SER A 33 -10.94 -9.76 9.54
N PRO A 34 -11.99 -9.15 8.99
CA PRO A 34 -11.88 -7.83 8.39
C PRO A 34 -11.31 -6.81 9.38
N SER A 35 -10.51 -5.86 8.89
CA SER A 35 -10.01 -4.78 9.72
C SER A 35 -11.17 -3.91 10.23
N ALA A 36 -11.37 -3.86 11.56
CA ALA A 36 -12.39 -3.02 12.18
C ALA A 36 -12.18 -1.53 11.83
N THR A 37 -10.93 -1.07 11.78
CA THR A 37 -10.57 0.30 11.41
C THR A 37 -11.03 0.64 9.99
N LEU A 38 -10.80 -0.25 9.02
CA LEU A 38 -11.25 -0.04 7.64
C LEU A 38 -12.76 -0.05 7.53
N ALA A 39 -13.44 -0.95 8.23
CA ALA A 39 -14.91 -1.00 8.24
C ALA A 39 -15.53 0.28 8.84
N MET A 40 -14.95 0.82 9.92
CA MET A 40 -15.39 2.09 10.50
C MET A 40 -15.13 3.27 9.57
N SER A 41 -13.98 3.31 8.89
CA SER A 41 -13.67 4.37 7.92
C SER A 41 -14.64 4.34 6.73
N GLN A 42 -14.92 3.15 6.21
CA GLN A 42 -15.91 2.97 5.14
C GLN A 42 -17.29 3.44 5.60
N LYS A 43 -17.75 3.04 6.79
CA LYS A 43 -19.04 3.47 7.34
C LYS A 43 -19.12 4.98 7.50
N SER A 44 -18.05 5.61 7.97
CA SER A 44 -17.96 7.07 8.07
C SER A 44 -18.10 7.73 6.70
N ALA A 45 -17.44 7.21 5.67
CA ALA A 45 -17.53 7.73 4.31
C ALA A 45 -18.96 7.57 3.72
N GLU A 46 -19.61 6.42 3.96
CA GLU A 46 -20.99 6.18 3.53
C GLU A 46 -21.99 7.17 4.16
N LEU A 47 -21.83 7.45 5.45
CA LEU A 47 -22.68 8.40 6.17
C LEU A 47 -22.47 9.84 5.67
N LYS A 48 -21.21 10.23 5.44
CA LYS A 48 -20.89 11.55 4.84
C LYS A 48 -21.49 11.70 3.45
N ALA A 49 -21.43 10.64 2.63
CA ALA A 49 -22.05 10.65 1.30
C ALA A 49 -23.58 10.82 1.34
N GLN A 50 -24.24 10.45 2.45
CA GLN A 50 -25.67 10.69 2.71
C GLN A 50 -25.97 12.09 3.27
N GLY A 51 -24.95 12.96 3.39
CA GLY A 51 -25.09 14.30 3.93
C GLY A 51 -25.11 14.38 5.46
N ILE A 52 -24.79 13.30 6.15
CA ILE A 52 -24.71 13.27 7.62
C ILE A 52 -23.36 13.84 8.03
N ASP A 53 -23.38 14.81 8.96
CA ASP A 53 -22.16 15.35 9.55
C ASP A 53 -21.56 14.33 10.53
N VAL A 54 -20.40 13.77 10.17
CA VAL A 54 -19.74 12.72 10.92
C VAL A 54 -18.34 13.16 11.30
N ILE A 55 -18.08 13.14 12.60
CA ILE A 55 -16.71 13.27 13.16
C ILE A 55 -16.06 11.88 13.09
N ASN A 56 -15.04 11.74 12.26
CA ASN A 56 -14.33 10.47 12.08
C ASN A 56 -13.07 10.43 12.95
N LEU A 57 -13.06 9.57 13.96
CA LEU A 57 -11.93 9.30 14.84
C LEU A 57 -11.32 7.89 14.65
N SER A 58 -11.69 7.20 13.58
CA SER A 58 -11.30 5.79 13.36
C SER A 58 -9.89 5.62 12.78
N VAL A 59 -9.34 6.64 12.13
CA VAL A 59 -8.01 6.60 11.51
C VAL A 59 -7.22 7.83 11.92
N GLY A 60 -5.99 7.62 12.35
CA GLY A 60 -5.02 8.70 12.55
C GLY A 60 -4.39 9.06 11.19
N GLU A 61 -4.71 10.23 10.69
CA GLU A 61 -4.16 10.78 9.45
C GLU A 61 -3.68 12.21 9.71
N PRO A 62 -2.46 12.59 9.24
CA PRO A 62 -2.03 13.98 9.32
C PRO A 62 -3.00 14.90 8.59
N ASP A 63 -3.37 16.02 9.22
CA ASP A 63 -4.27 17.03 8.64
C ASP A 63 -3.54 18.04 7.74
N PHE A 64 -2.20 18.02 7.75
CA PHE A 64 -1.37 18.83 6.87
C PHE A 64 -1.21 18.21 5.49
N ASN A 65 -1.27 19.05 4.47
CA ASN A 65 -0.92 18.63 3.12
C ASN A 65 0.58 18.35 3.00
N THR A 66 0.95 17.49 2.04
CA THR A 66 2.36 17.31 1.67
C THR A 66 3.00 18.66 1.34
N PRO A 67 4.17 19.00 1.91
CA PRO A 67 4.87 20.26 1.62
C PRO A 67 5.13 20.45 0.11
N ASP A 68 5.03 21.69 -0.37
CA ASP A 68 5.05 21.97 -1.80
C ASP A 68 6.35 21.54 -2.45
N HIS A 69 7.51 21.77 -1.79
CA HIS A 69 8.81 21.33 -2.32
C HIS A 69 8.91 19.81 -2.54
N ILE A 70 8.16 19.00 -1.73
CA ILE A 70 8.10 17.53 -1.91
C ILE A 70 7.21 17.19 -3.10
N LYS A 71 6.08 17.89 -3.27
CA LYS A 71 5.21 17.73 -4.46
C LYS A 71 5.95 18.06 -5.74
N GLU A 72 6.66 19.17 -5.75
CA GLU A 72 7.45 19.62 -6.91
C GLU A 72 8.56 18.62 -7.25
N ALA A 73 9.28 18.10 -6.26
CA ALA A 73 10.26 17.04 -6.48
C ALA A 73 9.65 15.77 -7.07
N ALA A 74 8.45 15.40 -6.65
CA ALA A 74 7.73 14.24 -7.20
C ALA A 74 7.30 14.50 -8.67
N ILE A 75 6.81 15.70 -8.98
CA ILE A 75 6.46 16.12 -10.35
C ILE A 75 7.72 16.08 -11.25
N GLN A 76 8.83 16.61 -10.77
CA GLN A 76 10.09 16.57 -11.51
C GLN A 76 10.56 15.14 -11.75
N ALA A 77 10.44 14.26 -10.76
CA ALA A 77 10.79 12.84 -10.92
C ALA A 77 9.95 12.14 -12.01
N ILE A 78 8.68 12.53 -12.17
CA ILE A 78 7.83 12.03 -13.26
C ILE A 78 8.35 12.51 -14.61
N HIS A 79 8.70 13.80 -14.73
CA HIS A 79 9.29 14.37 -15.95
C HIS A 79 10.63 13.72 -16.30
N ASP A 80 11.42 13.37 -15.30
CA ASP A 80 12.70 12.68 -15.43
C ASP A 80 12.57 11.16 -15.69
N ASN A 81 11.34 10.68 -15.88
CA ASN A 81 11.03 9.28 -16.17
C ASN A 81 11.44 8.28 -15.06
N TYR A 82 11.34 8.65 -13.79
CA TYR A 82 11.48 7.75 -12.66
C TYR A 82 10.28 6.76 -12.53
N SER A 83 9.71 6.38 -13.64
CA SER A 83 8.57 5.45 -13.75
C SER A 83 8.97 4.03 -14.17
N ARG A 84 10.28 3.76 -14.29
CA ARG A 84 10.81 2.43 -14.60
C ARG A 84 11.06 1.63 -13.32
N TYR A 85 11.38 0.34 -13.49
CA TYR A 85 11.75 -0.50 -12.35
C TYR A 85 12.94 0.09 -11.59
N SER A 86 12.77 0.24 -10.29
CA SER A 86 13.84 0.64 -9.38
C SER A 86 14.73 -0.57 -9.04
N PRO A 87 15.97 -0.35 -8.55
CA PRO A 87 16.72 -1.40 -7.87
C PRO A 87 15.91 -1.99 -6.71
N VAL A 88 16.07 -3.30 -6.44
CA VAL A 88 15.28 -4.01 -5.41
C VAL A 88 15.35 -3.35 -4.03
N ALA A 89 16.54 -2.89 -3.63
CA ALA A 89 16.72 -2.21 -2.34
C ALA A 89 16.35 -0.72 -2.36
N GLY A 90 15.87 -0.19 -3.47
CA GLY A 90 15.57 1.23 -3.69
C GLY A 90 16.72 1.99 -4.37
N TYR A 91 16.42 3.20 -4.83
CA TYR A 91 17.41 4.06 -5.51
C TYR A 91 18.60 4.38 -4.61
N PRO A 92 19.84 4.30 -5.13
CA PRO A 92 21.04 4.60 -4.34
C PRO A 92 20.99 5.97 -3.66
N ALA A 93 20.59 7.01 -4.38
CA ALA A 93 20.50 8.37 -3.85
C ALA A 93 19.53 8.48 -2.65
N LEU A 94 18.41 7.75 -2.68
CA LEU A 94 17.47 7.68 -1.56
C LEU A 94 18.08 6.95 -0.35
N ARG A 95 18.75 5.82 -0.58
CA ARG A 95 19.41 5.05 0.47
C ARG A 95 20.53 5.85 1.15
N GLU A 96 21.31 6.59 0.39
CA GLU A 96 22.32 7.50 0.93
C GLU A 96 21.70 8.68 1.70
N ALA A 97 20.57 9.22 1.25
CA ALA A 97 19.84 10.25 1.98
C ALA A 97 19.33 9.73 3.33
N ILE A 98 18.84 8.49 3.39
CA ILE A 98 18.41 7.83 4.63
C ILE A 98 19.61 7.63 5.57
N VAL A 99 20.77 7.20 5.08
CA VAL A 99 22.00 7.08 5.88
C VAL A 99 22.38 8.43 6.49
N ARG A 100 22.38 9.50 5.69
CA ARG A 100 22.68 10.85 6.21
C ARG A 100 21.69 11.29 7.27
N LYS A 101 20.40 11.03 7.08
CA LYS A 101 19.35 11.33 8.07
C LYS A 101 19.58 10.56 9.37
N LEU A 102 19.83 9.25 9.31
CA LEU A 102 20.07 8.41 10.48
C LEU A 102 21.30 8.87 11.24
N LYS A 103 22.37 9.27 10.54
CA LYS A 103 23.57 9.80 11.18
C LYS A 103 23.31 11.14 11.87
N ASN A 104 22.71 12.09 11.16
CA ASN A 104 22.60 13.47 11.63
C ASN A 104 21.53 13.67 12.71
N GLU A 105 20.41 12.94 12.61
CA GLU A 105 19.27 13.14 13.48
C GLU A 105 19.17 12.08 14.60
N ASN A 106 19.69 10.88 14.36
CA ASN A 106 19.56 9.76 15.29
C ASN A 106 20.91 9.29 15.86
N GLY A 107 22.04 9.80 15.36
CA GLY A 107 23.37 9.39 15.80
C GLY A 107 23.74 7.94 15.42
N LEU A 108 23.06 7.37 14.42
CA LEU A 108 23.24 5.99 13.99
C LEU A 108 24.12 5.91 12.75
N ASP A 109 25.12 5.03 12.80
CA ASP A 109 26.05 4.80 11.69
C ASP A 109 25.61 3.58 10.89
N TYR A 110 25.17 3.81 9.64
CA TYR A 110 24.83 2.78 8.67
C TYR A 110 25.51 3.07 7.32
N THR A 111 25.59 2.06 6.50
CA THR A 111 25.97 2.19 5.09
C THR A 111 24.74 2.03 4.19
N ALA A 112 24.81 2.55 2.97
CA ALA A 112 23.72 2.38 2.01
C ALA A 112 23.43 0.90 1.69
N ALA A 113 24.40 0.02 1.84
CA ALA A 113 24.20 -1.45 1.68
C ALA A 113 23.28 -2.06 2.74
N GLN A 114 23.15 -1.43 3.91
CA GLN A 114 22.30 -1.88 5.01
C GLN A 114 20.89 -1.27 4.97
N ILE A 115 20.58 -0.47 3.94
CA ILE A 115 19.27 0.17 3.77
C ILE A 115 18.50 -0.54 2.68
N SER A 116 17.27 -0.93 2.99
CA SER A 116 16.27 -1.40 2.03
C SER A 116 15.01 -0.55 2.14
N VAL A 117 14.52 -0.08 1.01
CA VAL A 117 13.32 0.77 0.92
C VAL A 117 12.14 -0.10 0.53
N SER A 118 11.03 0.01 1.27
CA SER A 118 9.81 -0.75 1.05
C SER A 118 8.60 0.16 0.84
N ASN A 119 7.57 -0.36 0.20
CA ASN A 119 6.29 0.33 0.03
C ASN A 119 5.47 0.31 1.34
N GLY A 120 5.91 1.12 2.28
CA GLY A 120 5.31 1.24 3.62
C GLY A 120 5.89 0.27 4.65
N ALA A 121 5.74 0.63 5.93
CA ALA A 121 6.30 -0.10 7.06
C ALA A 121 5.79 -1.55 7.18
N LYS A 122 4.55 -1.82 6.80
CA LYS A 122 3.98 -3.19 6.83
C LYS A 122 4.76 -4.16 5.95
N GLN A 123 5.21 -3.72 4.77
CA GLN A 123 6.04 -4.54 3.90
C GLN A 123 7.41 -4.79 4.54
N SER A 124 8.03 -3.78 5.17
CA SER A 124 9.32 -3.93 5.85
C SER A 124 9.23 -4.95 6.99
N VAL A 125 8.18 -4.85 7.83
CA VAL A 125 7.94 -5.80 8.92
C VAL A 125 7.70 -7.22 8.39
N CYS A 126 6.86 -7.35 7.36
CA CYS A 126 6.60 -8.65 6.75
C CYS A 126 7.88 -9.28 6.19
N ASN A 127 8.69 -8.50 5.47
CA ASN A 127 9.95 -8.98 4.91
C ASN A 127 10.93 -9.40 6.03
N ALA A 128 11.02 -8.63 7.12
CA ALA A 128 11.88 -8.96 8.25
C ALA A 128 11.44 -10.27 8.92
N VAL A 129 10.16 -10.40 9.24
CA VAL A 129 9.61 -11.61 9.88
C VAL A 129 9.81 -12.82 8.97
N MET A 130 9.44 -12.72 7.69
CA MET A 130 9.58 -13.83 6.75
C MET A 130 11.03 -14.25 6.47
N SER A 131 12.00 -13.35 6.71
CA SER A 131 13.42 -13.64 6.49
C SER A 131 14.13 -14.18 7.71
N LEU A 132 13.64 -13.89 8.92
CA LEU A 132 14.34 -14.16 10.16
C LEU A 132 13.67 -15.22 11.05
N VAL A 133 12.35 -15.38 10.92
CA VAL A 133 11.55 -16.24 11.81
C VAL A 133 11.24 -17.58 11.13
N ILE A 134 11.56 -18.67 11.80
CA ILE A 134 11.27 -20.04 11.35
C ILE A 134 10.33 -20.74 12.33
N ASP A 135 9.87 -21.94 11.98
CA ASP A 135 8.99 -22.74 12.84
C ASP A 135 9.70 -23.07 14.17
N GLY A 136 9.05 -22.72 15.26
CA GLY A 136 9.54 -22.90 16.63
C GLY A 136 10.16 -21.64 17.26
N ASP A 137 10.32 -20.56 16.50
CA ASP A 137 10.77 -19.29 17.04
C ASP A 137 9.64 -18.51 17.72
N ASP A 138 9.99 -17.79 18.78
CA ASP A 138 9.10 -16.85 19.46
C ASP A 138 9.36 -15.41 18.98
N VAL A 139 8.29 -14.67 18.72
CA VAL A 139 8.34 -13.24 18.37
C VAL A 139 7.70 -12.41 19.47
N ILE A 140 8.47 -11.52 20.08
CA ILE A 140 7.98 -10.59 21.09
C ILE A 140 7.43 -9.36 20.38
N ASN A 141 6.12 -9.15 20.50
CA ASN A 141 5.43 -7.98 19.97
C ASN A 141 4.92 -7.14 21.14
N PRO A 142 5.42 -5.88 21.32
CA PRO A 142 4.88 -5.02 22.35
C PRO A 142 3.42 -4.64 22.03
N ALA A 143 2.56 -4.70 23.04
CA ALA A 143 1.20 -4.19 22.98
C ALA A 143 1.12 -2.88 23.78
N PRO A 144 0.34 -1.86 23.34
CA PRO A 144 -1.04 -1.93 23.65
C PRO A 144 -1.58 -2.79 22.66
#